data_f58218e671da23656c946da03d5bfa3f
#
_entry.id   f58218e671da23656c946da03d5bfa3f
#
_cell.length_a   1.000
_cell.length_b   1.000
_cell.length_c   1.000
_cell.angle_alpha   90.00
_cell.angle_beta   90.00
_cell.angle_gamma   90.00
#
_symmetry.space_group_name_H-M   'P 1'
#
loop_
_entity.id
_entity.type
_entity.pdbx_description
1 polymer ?
#
loop_
_entity_poly.entity_id
_entity_poly.type
_entity_poly.pdbx_seq_one_letter_code
_entity_poly.pdbx_strand_id
1 'polypeptide(L)'
;MSPSADDIFCSDVEVEPLPGTAKQGDVYVLLEWPGRWSHDVLDGDTLGDELTAKIKAHLKKFGASLQLIRHPTREGRRIDDHHLYIIHTSIGLTEVKHVDGPEAILDLDLSGPGRNHAMARLAPLVLVCTHGRRDRCCAVKGRPLVNELEKLYPFNRGSDVVWETSHIKGHRFAPTMLLMPWAYSFGRMNVEATDAMLTDASEGIYFVPGNRGRGIFSPAAQAAEVGVAAQLAAEGTRITYGQLQVVGEEVGEDEARIKLIDAST
;
A
#
# COMPACT_ATOMS: atom_id res chain seq x y z
N MET A 1 23.14 28.45 2.93
CA MET A 1 22.24 28.66 4.08
C MET A 1 21.99 27.28 4.69
N SER A 2 22.38 27.06 5.95
CA SER A 2 22.05 25.80 6.64
C SER A 2 20.53 25.76 6.87
N PRO A 3 19.86 24.58 6.67
CA PRO A 3 18.44 24.46 6.96
C PRO A 3 18.20 24.79 8.44
N SER A 4 17.10 25.49 8.72
CA SER A 4 16.67 25.70 10.11
C SER A 4 16.24 24.35 10.74
N ALA A 5 16.28 24.23 12.07
CA ALA A 5 15.85 23.00 12.76
C ALA A 5 14.37 22.63 12.42
N ASP A 6 13.56 23.62 12.03
CA ASP A 6 12.16 23.43 11.61
C ASP A 6 12.01 22.85 10.18
N ASP A 7 13.10 22.79 9.40
CA ASP A 7 13.09 22.24 8.02
C ASP A 7 13.54 20.79 7.95
N ILE A 8 13.94 20.16 9.06
CA ILE A 8 14.35 18.76 9.11
C ILE A 8 13.12 17.90 9.38
N PHE A 9 12.80 17.01 8.43
CA PHE A 9 11.75 16.01 8.59
C PHE A 9 12.31 14.71 9.19
N CYS A 10 11.50 13.97 9.95
CA CYS A 10 11.89 12.66 10.46
C CYS A 10 12.35 11.69 9.36
N SER A 11 11.85 11.89 8.15
CA SER A 11 12.25 11.13 6.96
C SER A 11 13.60 11.55 6.34
N ASP A 12 14.26 12.57 6.87
CA ASP A 12 15.60 12.97 6.44
C ASP A 12 16.69 12.32 7.30
N VAL A 13 16.29 11.64 8.38
CA VAL A 13 17.17 10.94 9.29
C VAL A 13 17.20 9.45 8.96
N GLU A 14 18.33 8.97 8.45
CA GLU A 14 18.50 7.55 8.11
C GLU A 14 19.03 6.77 9.30
N VAL A 15 18.16 6.40 10.25
CA VAL A 15 18.56 5.68 11.46
C VAL A 15 18.00 4.26 11.55
N GLU A 16 17.09 3.89 10.66
CA GLU A 16 16.36 2.62 10.78
C GLU A 16 16.34 1.88 9.43
N PRO A 17 16.59 0.54 9.44
CA PRO A 17 16.45 -0.28 8.24
C PRO A 17 14.98 -0.34 7.78
N LEU A 18 14.79 -0.48 6.47
CA LEU A 18 13.46 -0.58 5.85
C LEU A 18 12.79 -1.95 6.10
N PRO A 19 13.49 -3.10 5.89
CA PRO A 19 12.87 -4.42 6.04
C PRO A 19 12.32 -4.67 7.45
N GLY A 20 11.13 -5.28 7.54
CA GLY A 20 10.45 -5.55 8.80
C GLY A 20 9.55 -4.43 9.31
N THR A 21 9.36 -3.36 8.52
CA THR A 21 8.59 -2.17 8.96
C THR A 21 7.29 -1.95 8.19
N ALA A 22 6.87 -2.91 7.36
CA ALA A 22 5.61 -2.81 6.63
C ALA A 22 4.40 -2.87 7.58
N LYS A 23 3.33 -2.14 7.20
CA LYS A 23 2.04 -2.25 7.90
C LYS A 23 1.44 -3.63 7.63
N GLN A 24 1.07 -4.34 8.68
CA GLN A 24 0.37 -5.61 8.54
C GLN A 24 -1.10 -5.40 8.13
N GLY A 25 -1.59 -6.31 7.29
CA GLY A 25 -2.96 -6.38 6.79
C GLY A 25 -3.07 -7.39 5.66
N ASP A 26 -4.14 -8.17 5.64
CA ASP A 26 -4.41 -9.20 4.63
C ASP A 26 -5.53 -8.77 3.67
N VAL A 27 -6.61 -8.21 4.18
CA VAL A 27 -7.72 -7.71 3.36
C VAL A 27 -7.76 -6.20 3.39
N TYR A 28 -7.76 -5.57 2.21
CA TYR A 28 -7.89 -4.13 2.08
C TYR A 28 -9.13 -3.76 1.30
N VAL A 29 -9.83 -2.75 1.78
CA VAL A 29 -10.86 -2.01 1.04
C VAL A 29 -10.27 -0.66 0.69
N LEU A 30 -10.20 -0.33 -0.61
CA LEU A 30 -9.81 1.00 -1.05
C LEU A 30 -11.06 1.68 -1.58
N LEU A 31 -11.42 2.82 -1.00
CA LEU A 31 -12.53 3.63 -1.49
C LEU A 31 -11.98 4.91 -2.12
N GLU A 32 -12.34 5.17 -3.34
CA GLU A 32 -12.06 6.46 -3.97
C GLU A 32 -12.86 7.55 -3.25
N TRP A 33 -12.12 8.50 -2.66
CA TRP A 33 -12.67 9.62 -1.91
C TRP A 33 -11.90 10.89 -2.26
N PRO A 34 -12.36 11.71 -3.22
CA PRO A 34 -11.65 12.89 -3.70
C PRO A 34 -11.65 14.04 -2.69
N GLY A 35 -12.51 13.97 -1.67
CA GLY A 35 -12.66 14.97 -0.62
C GLY A 35 -11.46 15.08 0.32
N ARG A 36 -11.61 15.90 1.35
CA ARG A 36 -10.59 16.05 2.39
C ARG A 36 -10.58 14.83 3.30
N TRP A 37 -9.38 14.42 3.72
CA TRP A 37 -9.17 13.42 4.74
C TRP A 37 -8.89 14.07 6.09
N SER A 38 -9.54 13.64 7.15
CA SER A 38 -9.31 14.01 8.55
C SER A 38 -7.97 13.46 9.06
N HIS A 39 -7.64 13.66 10.32
CA HIS A 39 -6.40 13.14 10.90
C HIS A 39 -6.34 11.60 10.84
N ASP A 40 -7.46 10.94 11.10
CA ASP A 40 -7.64 9.50 10.87
C ASP A 40 -8.93 9.31 10.06
N VAL A 41 -8.87 8.63 8.92
CA VAL A 41 -10.02 8.47 8.01
C VAL A 41 -11.22 7.77 8.67
N LEU A 42 -10.99 7.16 9.83
CA LEU A 42 -12.01 6.50 10.66
C LEU A 42 -12.23 7.23 12.01
N ASP A 43 -11.95 8.53 12.11
CA ASP A 43 -12.23 9.34 13.32
C ASP A 43 -13.66 9.92 13.37
N GLY A 44 -14.40 9.85 12.27
CA GLY A 44 -15.76 10.41 12.12
C GLY A 44 -15.79 11.68 11.29
N ASP A 45 -14.73 12.47 11.28
CA ASP A 45 -14.69 13.78 10.58
C ASP A 45 -14.70 13.67 9.05
N THR A 46 -14.31 12.50 8.48
CA THR A 46 -14.30 12.31 7.03
C THR A 46 -15.63 11.79 6.49
N LEU A 47 -16.20 10.76 7.14
CA LEU A 47 -17.38 10.04 6.64
C LEU A 47 -18.62 10.22 7.53
N GLY A 48 -18.53 11.00 8.61
CA GLY A 48 -19.56 11.14 9.64
C GLY A 48 -19.47 10.06 10.72
N ASP A 49 -19.80 10.41 11.96
CA ASP A 49 -19.61 9.55 13.14
C ASP A 49 -20.37 8.24 13.04
N GLU A 50 -21.65 8.28 12.68
CA GLU A 50 -22.51 7.10 12.64
C GLU A 50 -22.04 6.09 11.59
N LEU A 51 -21.77 6.55 10.36
CA LEU A 51 -21.30 5.71 9.27
C LEU A 51 -19.91 5.14 9.58
N THR A 52 -19.02 5.97 10.11
CA THR A 52 -17.68 5.55 10.52
C THR A 52 -17.73 4.43 11.56
N ALA A 53 -18.60 4.52 12.56
CA ALA A 53 -18.78 3.49 13.58
C ALA A 53 -19.25 2.15 12.95
N LYS A 54 -20.20 2.22 12.03
CA LYS A 54 -20.70 1.04 11.29
C LYS A 54 -19.60 0.42 10.43
N ILE A 55 -18.86 1.21 9.66
CA ILE A 55 -17.74 0.74 8.82
C ILE A 55 -16.66 0.09 9.67
N LYS A 56 -16.25 0.70 10.79
CA LYS A 56 -15.25 0.10 11.72
C LYS A 56 -15.71 -1.26 12.22
N ALA A 57 -16.97 -1.37 12.65
CA ALA A 57 -17.53 -2.62 13.14
C ALA A 57 -17.58 -3.69 12.04
N HIS A 58 -17.93 -3.29 10.81
CA HIS A 58 -17.98 -4.19 9.67
C HIS A 58 -16.59 -4.70 9.28
N LEU A 59 -15.63 -3.81 9.06
CA LEU A 59 -14.25 -4.18 8.71
C LEU A 59 -13.60 -5.08 9.76
N LYS A 60 -13.87 -4.83 11.05
CA LYS A 60 -13.34 -5.63 12.17
C LYS A 60 -13.77 -7.09 12.08
N LYS A 61 -14.98 -7.40 11.59
CA LYS A 61 -15.46 -8.79 11.43
C LYS A 61 -14.57 -9.62 10.52
N PHE A 62 -13.91 -8.96 9.55
CA PHE A 62 -13.08 -9.62 8.54
C PHE A 62 -11.59 -9.34 8.72
N GLY A 63 -11.20 -8.60 9.76
CA GLY A 63 -9.80 -8.15 9.92
C GLY A 63 -9.33 -7.22 8.79
N ALA A 64 -10.26 -6.57 8.09
CA ALA A 64 -9.97 -5.74 6.92
C ALA A 64 -9.53 -4.31 7.30
N SER A 65 -8.75 -3.69 6.41
CA SER A 65 -8.27 -2.32 6.53
C SER A 65 -8.90 -1.43 5.47
N LEU A 66 -9.36 -0.23 5.84
CA LEU A 66 -9.79 0.80 4.89
C LEU A 66 -8.62 1.72 4.54
N GLN A 67 -8.46 2.02 3.25
CA GLN A 67 -7.69 3.16 2.75
C GLN A 67 -8.60 4.03 1.89
N LEU A 68 -8.57 5.33 2.12
CA LEU A 68 -9.15 6.26 1.17
C LEU A 68 -8.10 6.60 0.13
N ILE A 69 -8.50 6.53 -1.13
CA ILE A 69 -7.65 6.85 -2.27
C ILE A 69 -8.28 7.98 -3.08
N ARG A 70 -7.47 8.64 -3.88
CA ARG A 70 -7.96 9.62 -4.86
C ARG A 70 -6.96 9.75 -6.00
N HIS A 71 -7.48 10.14 -7.15
CA HIS A 71 -6.63 10.38 -8.30
C HIS A 71 -5.70 11.59 -8.06
N PRO A 72 -4.45 11.58 -8.54
CA PRO A 72 -3.50 12.70 -8.38
C PRO A 72 -3.99 14.01 -8.98
N THR A 73 -4.59 13.96 -10.17
CA THR A 73 -5.03 15.15 -10.91
C THR A 73 -6.38 15.68 -10.42
N ARG A 74 -6.63 16.96 -10.69
CA ARG A 74 -7.94 17.57 -10.44
C ARG A 74 -9.03 17.01 -11.36
N GLU A 75 -8.66 16.61 -12.57
CA GLU A 75 -9.55 16.03 -13.55
C GLU A 75 -10.03 14.64 -13.08
N GLY A 76 -9.09 13.77 -12.70
CA GLY A 76 -9.41 12.46 -12.17
C GLY A 76 -10.20 12.48 -10.85
N ARG A 77 -10.26 13.61 -10.15
CA ARG A 77 -11.10 13.78 -8.94
C ARG A 77 -12.52 14.25 -9.24
N ARG A 78 -12.87 14.47 -10.50
CA ARG A 78 -14.24 14.75 -10.93
C ARG A 78 -14.91 13.43 -11.29
N ILE A 79 -15.56 12.85 -10.29
CA ILE A 79 -16.14 11.51 -10.38
C ILE A 79 -17.66 11.60 -10.27
N ASP A 80 -18.35 10.74 -11.01
CA ASP A 80 -19.80 10.56 -10.94
C ASP A 80 -20.13 9.42 -9.96
N ASP A 81 -19.26 8.43 -9.87
CA ASP A 81 -19.28 7.30 -8.94
C ASP A 81 -17.88 7.05 -8.37
N HIS A 82 -17.77 6.18 -7.37
CA HIS A 82 -16.54 5.90 -6.66
C HIS A 82 -15.98 4.53 -7.06
N HIS A 83 -14.68 4.44 -7.39
CA HIS A 83 -14.00 3.15 -7.43
C HIS A 83 -13.94 2.56 -6.01
N LEU A 84 -14.32 1.32 -5.90
CA LEU A 84 -14.14 0.52 -4.70
C LEU A 84 -13.35 -0.73 -5.06
N TYR A 85 -12.15 -0.85 -4.47
CA TYR A 85 -11.31 -2.04 -4.65
C TYR A 85 -11.38 -2.91 -3.41
N ILE A 86 -11.44 -4.23 -3.61
CA ILE A 86 -11.35 -5.26 -2.59
C ILE A 86 -10.10 -6.05 -2.91
N ILE A 87 -9.16 -6.12 -1.97
CA ILE A 87 -7.86 -6.74 -2.21
C ILE A 87 -7.62 -7.83 -1.19
N HIS A 88 -7.42 -9.04 -1.69
CA HIS A 88 -7.05 -10.23 -0.93
C HIS A 88 -5.56 -10.47 -1.13
N THR A 89 -4.73 -9.95 -0.22
CA THR A 89 -3.29 -9.82 -0.44
C THR A 89 -2.54 -11.15 -0.30
N SER A 90 -3.08 -12.10 0.47
CA SER A 90 -2.51 -13.44 0.62
C SER A 90 -2.46 -14.20 -0.71
N ILE A 91 -3.47 -14.01 -1.56
CA ILE A 91 -3.57 -14.64 -2.89
C ILE A 91 -3.25 -13.70 -4.05
N GLY A 92 -2.89 -12.43 -3.76
CA GLY A 92 -2.52 -11.45 -4.78
C GLY A 92 -3.65 -11.08 -5.73
N LEU A 93 -4.89 -10.95 -5.25
CA LEU A 93 -6.06 -10.64 -6.07
C LEU A 93 -6.64 -9.27 -5.72
N THR A 94 -6.90 -8.48 -6.75
CA THR A 94 -7.68 -7.23 -6.68
C THR A 94 -9.00 -7.41 -7.43
N GLU A 95 -10.08 -7.05 -6.76
CA GLU A 95 -11.41 -6.91 -7.37
C GLU A 95 -11.81 -5.44 -7.35
N VAL A 96 -12.53 -4.98 -8.37
CA VAL A 96 -12.99 -3.59 -8.50
C VAL A 96 -14.46 -3.53 -8.87
N LYS A 97 -15.17 -2.59 -8.26
CA LYS A 97 -16.53 -2.20 -8.63
C LYS A 97 -16.71 -0.69 -8.46
N HIS A 98 -17.74 -0.16 -9.08
CA HIS A 98 -18.18 1.23 -8.91
C HIS A 98 -19.34 1.27 -7.91
N VAL A 99 -19.35 2.30 -7.05
CA VAL A 99 -20.33 2.46 -5.98
C VAL A 99 -20.73 3.94 -5.85
N ASP A 100 -21.94 4.20 -5.34
CA ASP A 100 -22.46 5.56 -5.16
C ASP A 100 -21.81 6.30 -3.98
N GLY A 101 -21.24 5.56 -3.02
CA GLY A 101 -20.64 6.18 -1.83
C GLY A 101 -20.10 5.18 -0.80
N PRO A 102 -19.64 5.70 0.35
CA PRO A 102 -18.98 4.91 1.38
C PRO A 102 -19.90 3.89 2.09
N GLU A 103 -21.21 4.08 2.03
CA GLU A 103 -22.22 3.16 2.59
C GLU A 103 -22.10 1.76 1.99
N ALA A 104 -21.71 1.67 0.71
CA ALA A 104 -21.51 0.39 0.01
C ALA A 104 -20.48 -0.54 0.68
N ILE A 105 -19.60 0.00 1.53
CA ILE A 105 -18.67 -0.82 2.32
C ILE A 105 -19.42 -1.76 3.27
N LEU A 106 -20.59 -1.37 3.75
CA LEU A 106 -21.38 -2.15 4.72
C LEU A 106 -21.98 -3.43 4.12
N ASP A 107 -22.13 -3.47 2.80
CA ASP A 107 -22.70 -4.60 2.06
C ASP A 107 -21.65 -5.61 1.57
N LEU A 108 -20.34 -5.34 1.83
CA LEU A 108 -19.26 -6.20 1.35
C LEU A 108 -19.14 -7.48 2.16
N ASP A 109 -19.11 -8.63 1.49
CA ASP A 109 -18.61 -9.87 2.06
C ASP A 109 -17.10 -9.99 1.80
N LEU A 110 -16.29 -9.70 2.81
CA LEU A 110 -14.83 -9.69 2.74
C LEU A 110 -14.19 -11.04 3.15
N SER A 111 -15.00 -12.10 3.31
CA SER A 111 -14.51 -13.42 3.72
C SER A 111 -13.76 -14.18 2.62
N GLY A 112 -13.78 -13.69 1.39
CA GLY A 112 -13.05 -14.27 0.27
C GLY A 112 -13.44 -13.64 -1.07
N PRO A 113 -12.71 -13.94 -2.14
CA PRO A 113 -12.95 -13.35 -3.46
C PRO A 113 -14.24 -13.85 -4.12
N GLY A 114 -14.70 -13.10 -5.14
CA GLY A 114 -15.88 -13.45 -5.96
C GLY A 114 -17.24 -13.23 -5.28
N ARG A 115 -17.29 -12.65 -4.08
CA ARG A 115 -18.51 -12.53 -3.29
C ARG A 115 -19.27 -11.21 -3.47
N ASN A 116 -18.67 -10.24 -4.15
CA ASN A 116 -19.17 -8.85 -4.18
C ASN A 116 -19.64 -8.39 -5.56
N HIS A 117 -19.80 -9.30 -6.51
CA HIS A 117 -20.11 -8.96 -7.92
C HIS A 117 -19.16 -7.89 -8.48
N ALA A 118 -17.88 -8.00 -8.12
CA ALA A 118 -16.81 -7.12 -8.56
C ALA A 118 -15.99 -7.80 -9.66
N MET A 119 -15.36 -7.00 -10.51
CA MET A 119 -14.52 -7.51 -11.61
C MET A 119 -13.09 -7.68 -11.13
N ALA A 120 -12.43 -8.77 -11.52
CA ALA A 120 -11.00 -8.97 -11.26
C ALA A 120 -10.17 -7.93 -12.04
N ARG A 121 -9.19 -7.32 -11.36
CA ARG A 121 -8.23 -6.40 -11.95
C ARG A 121 -6.85 -7.05 -11.94
N LEU A 122 -6.22 -7.14 -13.11
CA LEU A 122 -4.89 -7.75 -13.27
C LEU A 122 -3.75 -6.74 -13.07
N ALA A 123 -3.94 -5.49 -13.48
CA ALA A 123 -2.91 -4.47 -13.35
C ALA A 123 -2.65 -4.12 -11.88
N PRO A 124 -1.38 -3.97 -11.46
CA PRO A 124 -1.04 -3.54 -10.11
C PRO A 124 -1.51 -2.11 -9.84
N LEU A 125 -1.62 -1.76 -8.55
CA LEU A 125 -1.89 -0.40 -8.09
C LEU A 125 -0.74 0.05 -7.19
N VAL A 126 -0.24 1.26 -7.40
CA VAL A 126 0.66 1.92 -6.46
C VAL A 126 -0.09 3.03 -5.71
N LEU A 127 -0.09 2.93 -4.40
CA LEU A 127 -0.79 3.83 -3.49
C LEU A 127 0.25 4.68 -2.76
N VAL A 128 0.48 5.91 -3.21
CA VAL A 128 1.46 6.83 -2.61
C VAL A 128 0.82 7.61 -1.47
N CYS A 129 1.41 7.55 -0.29
CA CYS A 129 0.90 8.30 0.86
C CYS A 129 1.13 9.82 0.68
N THR A 130 0.02 10.58 0.68
CA THR A 130 0.04 12.05 0.60
C THR A 130 -0.75 12.71 1.74
N HIS A 131 -1.03 11.96 2.82
CA HIS A 131 -1.93 12.35 3.91
C HIS A 131 -1.29 13.36 4.87
N GLY A 132 -1.29 14.64 4.47
CA GLY A 132 -0.62 15.72 5.19
C GLY A 132 -1.22 16.09 6.54
N ARG A 133 -2.52 15.85 6.78
CA ARG A 133 -3.14 16.07 8.09
C ARG A 133 -2.67 15.06 9.14
N ARG A 134 -2.31 13.84 8.71
CA ARG A 134 -1.74 12.82 9.58
C ARG A 134 -0.26 13.03 9.80
N ASP A 135 0.46 13.31 8.71
CA ASP A 135 1.91 13.51 8.77
C ASP A 135 2.41 14.42 7.64
N ARG A 136 3.19 15.45 8.02
CA ARG A 136 3.74 16.44 7.09
C ARG A 136 4.72 15.80 6.10
N CYS A 137 5.52 14.81 6.50
CA CYS A 137 6.49 14.14 5.63
C CYS A 137 5.82 13.50 4.42
N CYS A 138 4.66 12.83 4.62
CA CYS A 138 3.91 12.20 3.54
C CYS A 138 3.42 13.22 2.50
N ALA A 139 2.93 14.38 2.95
CA ALA A 139 2.47 15.42 2.03
C ALA A 139 3.61 16.08 1.27
N VAL A 140 4.69 16.44 1.98
CA VAL A 140 5.82 17.21 1.39
C VAL A 140 6.61 16.37 0.41
N LYS A 141 6.83 15.09 0.70
CA LYS A 141 7.61 14.18 -0.16
C LYS A 141 6.76 13.35 -1.12
N GLY A 142 5.55 12.95 -0.71
CA GLY A 142 4.68 12.11 -1.53
C GLY A 142 4.02 12.86 -2.69
N ARG A 143 3.58 14.10 -2.49
CA ARG A 143 2.91 14.86 -3.58
C ARG A 143 3.80 15.18 -4.78
N PRO A 144 5.05 15.66 -4.59
CA PRO A 144 5.96 15.82 -5.73
C PRO A 144 6.17 14.51 -6.50
N LEU A 145 6.39 13.40 -5.78
CA LEU A 145 6.53 12.09 -6.40
C LEU A 145 5.31 11.69 -7.24
N VAL A 146 4.11 11.81 -6.68
CA VAL A 146 2.86 11.50 -7.39
C VAL A 146 2.68 12.36 -8.63
N ASN A 147 3.01 13.65 -8.56
CA ASN A 147 2.88 14.56 -9.71
C ASN A 147 3.84 14.20 -10.85
N GLU A 148 5.03 13.68 -10.56
CA GLU A 148 5.96 13.21 -11.58
C GLU A 148 5.52 11.84 -12.14
N LEU A 149 5.05 10.93 -11.28
CA LEU A 149 4.50 9.65 -11.71
C LEU A 149 3.28 9.80 -12.62
N GLU A 150 2.43 10.79 -12.39
CA GLU A 150 1.27 11.08 -13.24
C GLU A 150 1.67 11.44 -14.68
N LYS A 151 2.86 12.01 -14.88
CA LYS A 151 3.36 12.29 -16.24
C LYS A 151 3.76 11.02 -16.99
N LEU A 152 4.23 9.99 -16.25
CA LEU A 152 4.61 8.69 -16.81
C LEU A 152 3.40 7.77 -16.96
N TYR A 153 2.45 7.86 -16.03
CA TYR A 153 1.24 7.07 -15.94
C TYR A 153 0.01 7.99 -15.95
N PRO A 154 -0.28 8.67 -17.10
CA PRO A 154 -1.34 9.67 -17.14
C PRO A 154 -2.71 9.04 -16.89
N PHE A 155 -3.62 9.87 -16.35
CA PHE A 155 -4.98 9.48 -16.07
C PHE A 155 -5.65 8.78 -17.26
N ASN A 156 -6.11 7.57 -17.01
CA ASN A 156 -6.92 6.80 -17.93
C ASN A 156 -8.00 6.06 -17.14
N ARG A 157 -9.25 6.45 -17.32
CA ARG A 157 -10.41 5.88 -16.60
C ARG A 157 -10.52 4.35 -16.62
N GLY A 158 -9.82 3.66 -17.52
CA GLY A 158 -9.81 2.20 -17.62
C GLY A 158 -8.60 1.50 -17.01
N SER A 159 -7.53 2.24 -16.67
CA SER A 159 -6.25 1.63 -16.28
C SER A 159 -5.41 2.45 -15.29
N ASP A 160 -6.04 3.23 -14.41
CA ASP A 160 -5.33 4.01 -13.41
C ASP A 160 -4.48 3.13 -12.51
N VAL A 161 -3.18 3.37 -12.51
CA VAL A 161 -2.19 2.60 -11.75
C VAL A 161 -1.73 3.37 -10.51
N VAL A 162 -1.62 4.72 -10.61
CA VAL A 162 -1.07 5.59 -9.57
C VAL A 162 -2.19 6.30 -8.81
N TRP A 163 -2.21 6.12 -7.49
CA TRP A 163 -3.19 6.74 -6.60
C TRP A 163 -2.51 7.45 -5.43
N GLU A 164 -3.03 8.61 -5.04
CA GLU A 164 -2.80 9.14 -3.69
C GLU A 164 -3.57 8.28 -2.68
N THR A 165 -2.96 8.01 -1.51
CA THR A 165 -3.66 7.29 -0.44
C THR A 165 -3.60 8.00 0.89
N SER A 166 -4.58 7.71 1.75
CA SER A 166 -4.56 8.03 3.15
C SER A 166 -3.41 7.33 3.88
N HIS A 167 -3.21 7.62 5.18
CA HIS A 167 -2.02 7.18 5.91
C HIS A 167 -1.84 5.65 5.96
N ILE A 168 -0.65 5.19 5.52
CA ILE A 168 -0.26 3.78 5.44
C ILE A 168 0.82 3.38 6.45
N LYS A 169 1.12 4.22 7.44
CA LYS A 169 2.24 4.12 8.38
C LYS A 169 3.62 4.24 7.73
N GLY A 170 4.63 4.53 8.56
CA GLY A 170 6.02 4.64 8.10
C GLY A 170 6.38 6.01 7.50
N HIS A 171 5.77 7.10 7.96
CA HIS A 171 6.07 8.47 7.53
C HIS A 171 7.57 8.83 7.61
N ARG A 172 8.31 8.23 8.58
CA ARG A 172 9.76 8.38 8.70
C ARG A 172 10.56 7.83 7.52
N PHE A 173 9.93 7.06 6.66
CA PHE A 173 10.50 6.55 5.41
C PHE A 173 9.90 7.23 4.17
N ALA A 174 9.28 8.41 4.32
CA ALA A 174 8.65 9.09 3.19
C ALA A 174 9.66 9.47 2.09
N PRO A 175 9.26 9.42 0.79
CA PRO A 175 7.97 8.97 0.29
C PRO A 175 7.71 7.49 0.56
N THR A 176 6.48 7.16 1.02
CA THR A 176 6.07 5.78 1.28
C THR A 176 4.90 5.40 0.38
N MET A 177 4.85 4.13 0.01
CA MET A 177 3.79 3.60 -0.84
C MET A 177 3.46 2.14 -0.53
N LEU A 178 2.29 1.70 -0.98
CA LEU A 178 1.87 0.31 -1.05
C LEU A 178 1.76 -0.12 -2.49
N LEU A 179 2.29 -1.30 -2.80
CA LEU A 179 2.09 -1.99 -4.06
C LEU A 179 1.05 -3.09 -3.87
N MET A 180 -0.07 -2.95 -4.56
CA MET A 180 -1.16 -3.91 -4.56
C MET A 180 -1.17 -4.73 -5.88
N PRO A 181 -1.61 -5.98 -5.84
CA PRO A 181 -2.39 -6.64 -4.80
C PRO A 181 -1.60 -7.29 -3.65
N TRP A 182 -0.30 -7.33 -3.70
CA TRP A 182 0.51 -8.13 -2.76
C TRP A 182 0.74 -7.47 -1.39
N ALA A 183 0.35 -6.19 -1.21
CA ALA A 183 0.57 -5.38 -0.01
C ALA A 183 2.04 -5.23 0.41
N TYR A 184 2.95 -5.13 -0.56
CA TYR A 184 4.31 -4.72 -0.26
C TYR A 184 4.37 -3.22 0.06
N SER A 185 4.99 -2.88 1.18
CA SER A 185 5.28 -1.50 1.55
C SER A 185 6.65 -1.10 1.05
N PHE A 186 6.76 0.13 0.53
CA PHE A 186 8.04 0.71 0.11
C PHE A 186 8.27 2.05 0.82
N GLY A 187 9.52 2.44 0.96
CA GLY A 187 9.92 3.72 1.53
C GLY A 187 11.15 4.30 0.84
N ARG A 188 11.38 5.62 1.02
CA ARG A 188 12.49 6.37 0.41
C ARG A 188 12.53 6.27 -1.12
N MET A 189 11.35 6.12 -1.73
CA MET A 189 11.21 5.95 -3.17
C MET A 189 11.34 7.29 -3.90
N ASN A 190 11.92 7.25 -5.10
CA ASN A 190 11.92 8.34 -6.07
C ASN A 190 11.16 7.91 -7.35
N VAL A 191 11.12 8.77 -8.35
CA VAL A 191 10.38 8.52 -9.61
C VAL A 191 10.97 7.32 -10.34
N GLU A 192 12.28 7.28 -10.51
CA GLU A 192 12.99 6.25 -11.26
C GLU A 192 12.83 4.87 -10.61
N ALA A 193 12.96 4.78 -9.28
CA ALA A 193 12.78 3.53 -8.55
C ALA A 193 11.31 3.07 -8.58
N THR A 194 10.36 4.01 -8.56
CA THR A 194 8.93 3.67 -8.62
C THR A 194 8.54 3.21 -10.02
N ASP A 195 9.06 3.84 -11.07
CA ASP A 195 8.86 3.42 -12.46
C ASP A 195 9.43 2.01 -12.70
N ALA A 196 10.66 1.76 -12.25
CA ALA A 196 11.26 0.43 -12.32
C ALA A 196 10.45 -0.62 -11.55
N MET A 197 9.98 -0.29 -10.34
CA MET A 197 9.11 -1.16 -9.53
C MET A 197 7.80 -1.48 -10.26
N LEU A 198 7.16 -0.51 -10.90
CA LEU A 198 5.91 -0.72 -11.63
C LEU A 198 6.12 -1.55 -12.90
N THR A 199 7.24 -1.35 -13.59
CA THR A 199 7.64 -2.16 -14.75
C THR A 199 7.80 -3.62 -14.32
N ASP A 200 8.60 -3.90 -13.29
CA ASP A 200 8.79 -5.25 -12.75
C ASP A 200 7.45 -5.84 -12.25
N ALA A 201 6.64 -5.06 -11.54
CA ALA A 201 5.36 -5.51 -11.02
C ALA A 201 4.35 -5.89 -12.12
N SER A 202 4.39 -5.24 -13.28
CA SER A 202 3.55 -5.59 -14.42
C SER A 202 3.85 -6.99 -14.97
N GLU A 203 5.05 -7.49 -14.75
CA GLU A 203 5.51 -8.84 -15.09
C GLU A 203 5.47 -9.80 -13.87
N GLY A 204 5.00 -9.32 -12.72
CA GLY A 204 4.97 -10.09 -11.47
C GLY A 204 6.33 -10.23 -10.78
N ILE A 205 7.36 -9.51 -11.24
CA ILE A 205 8.73 -9.63 -10.74
C ILE A 205 8.88 -8.85 -9.45
N TYR A 206 9.55 -9.47 -8.47
CA TYR A 206 9.80 -8.89 -7.15
C TYR A 206 10.84 -7.76 -7.20
N PHE A 207 10.46 -6.59 -6.71
CA PHE A 207 11.35 -5.43 -6.64
C PHE A 207 11.92 -5.26 -5.23
N VAL A 208 13.26 -5.22 -5.10
CA VAL A 208 13.96 -5.18 -3.81
C VAL A 208 14.19 -3.76 -3.28
N PRO A 209 14.66 -2.76 -4.08
CA PRO A 209 15.00 -1.44 -3.57
C PRO A 209 13.82 -0.75 -2.87
N GLY A 210 14.06 -0.20 -1.69
CA GLY A 210 13.03 0.49 -0.93
C GLY A 210 12.00 -0.43 -0.24
N ASN A 211 12.09 -1.75 -0.40
CA ASN A 211 11.12 -2.71 0.12
C ASN A 211 11.20 -2.80 1.67
N ARG A 212 10.05 -2.69 2.31
CA ARG A 212 9.86 -2.74 3.76
C ARG A 212 9.27 -4.07 4.23
N GLY A 213 8.80 -4.88 3.28
CA GLY A 213 8.18 -6.18 3.51
C GLY A 213 6.73 -6.27 3.05
N ARG A 214 6.22 -7.49 3.11
CA ARG A 214 4.84 -7.86 2.74
C ARG A 214 3.91 -7.79 3.95
N GLY A 215 2.74 -7.17 3.78
CA GLY A 215 1.81 -6.91 4.87
C GLY A 215 1.22 -8.15 5.57
N ILE A 216 1.26 -9.31 4.94
CA ILE A 216 0.76 -10.56 5.55
C ILE A 216 1.76 -11.21 6.52
N PHE A 217 2.99 -10.74 6.56
CA PHE A 217 4.06 -11.31 7.38
C PHE A 217 4.31 -10.53 8.67
N SER A 218 4.85 -11.22 9.67
CA SER A 218 5.40 -10.57 10.86
C SER A 218 6.62 -9.70 10.53
N PRO A 219 7.03 -8.76 11.38
CA PRO A 219 8.22 -7.95 11.13
C PRO A 219 9.49 -8.78 10.87
N ALA A 220 9.68 -9.88 11.59
CA ALA A 220 10.83 -10.77 11.41
C ALA A 220 10.77 -11.48 10.05
N ALA A 221 9.60 -11.99 9.68
CA ALA A 221 9.39 -12.65 8.41
C ALA A 221 9.48 -11.68 7.21
N GLN A 222 9.02 -10.42 7.37
CA GLN A 222 9.23 -9.36 6.39
C GLN A 222 10.72 -9.11 6.14
N ALA A 223 11.50 -8.99 7.21
CA ALA A 223 12.94 -8.76 7.11
C ALA A 223 13.66 -9.95 6.44
N ALA A 224 13.29 -11.17 6.79
CA ALA A 224 13.84 -12.38 6.22
C ALA A 224 13.51 -12.52 4.72
N GLU A 225 12.26 -12.29 4.31
CA GLU A 225 11.85 -12.35 2.90
C GLU A 225 12.63 -11.34 2.06
N VAL A 226 12.69 -10.07 2.51
CA VAL A 226 13.43 -9.02 1.79
C VAL A 226 14.94 -9.35 1.73
N GLY A 227 15.50 -9.88 2.82
CA GLY A 227 16.93 -10.27 2.87
C GLY A 227 17.26 -11.38 1.89
N VAL A 228 16.46 -12.45 1.84
CA VAL A 228 16.63 -13.55 0.89
C VAL A 228 16.44 -13.08 -0.55
N ALA A 229 15.40 -12.26 -0.81
CA ALA A 229 15.17 -11.69 -2.12
C ALA A 229 16.36 -10.83 -2.59
N ALA A 230 16.94 -10.02 -1.70
CA ALA A 230 18.11 -9.20 -2.00
C ALA A 230 19.34 -10.06 -2.32
N GLN A 231 19.55 -11.15 -1.60
CA GLN A 231 20.64 -12.08 -1.88
C GLN A 231 20.46 -12.74 -3.25
N LEU A 232 19.29 -13.29 -3.55
CA LEU A 232 18.99 -13.91 -4.85
C LEU A 232 19.16 -12.91 -5.99
N ALA A 233 18.71 -11.67 -5.83
CA ALA A 233 18.91 -10.62 -6.82
C ALA A 233 20.39 -10.29 -7.05
N ALA A 234 21.23 -10.28 -5.98
CA ALA A 234 22.67 -10.09 -6.09
C ALA A 234 23.38 -11.25 -6.82
N GLU A 235 22.82 -12.46 -6.75
CA GLU A 235 23.25 -13.64 -7.48
C GLU A 235 22.71 -13.70 -8.92
N GLY A 236 21.94 -12.68 -9.35
CA GLY A 236 21.34 -12.59 -10.69
C GLY A 236 20.05 -13.40 -10.86
N THR A 237 19.47 -13.91 -9.76
CA THR A 237 18.23 -14.67 -9.79
C THR A 237 17.04 -13.71 -9.65
N ARG A 238 16.13 -13.72 -10.61
CA ARG A 238 14.85 -12.99 -10.54
C ARG A 238 13.77 -13.87 -9.91
N ILE A 239 13.07 -13.34 -8.94
CA ILE A 239 11.93 -14.01 -8.29
C ILE A 239 10.65 -13.22 -8.54
N THR A 240 9.50 -13.85 -8.34
CA THR A 240 8.19 -13.23 -8.49
C THR A 240 7.56 -12.92 -7.13
N TYR A 241 6.60 -12.00 -7.11
CA TYR A 241 5.83 -11.72 -5.91
C TYR A 241 5.09 -12.98 -5.44
N GLY A 242 5.25 -13.30 -4.13
CA GLY A 242 4.64 -14.49 -3.52
C GLY A 242 5.41 -15.80 -3.76
N GLN A 243 6.51 -15.79 -4.50
CA GLN A 243 7.35 -16.98 -4.69
C GLN A 243 8.02 -17.42 -3.40
N LEU A 244 8.56 -16.49 -2.60
CA LEU A 244 9.08 -16.78 -1.27
C LEU A 244 7.92 -16.89 -0.27
N GLN A 245 7.76 -18.03 0.36
CA GLN A 245 6.71 -18.29 1.33
C GLN A 245 7.29 -18.61 2.70
N VAL A 246 6.73 -17.97 3.73
CA VAL A 246 7.06 -18.26 5.13
C VAL A 246 6.30 -19.49 5.58
N VAL A 247 7.02 -20.55 5.94
CA VAL A 247 6.46 -21.83 6.36
C VAL A 247 6.75 -22.15 7.83
N GLY A 248 7.55 -21.35 8.50
CA GLY A 248 7.82 -21.48 9.93
C GLY A 248 8.44 -20.21 10.48
N GLU A 249 8.07 -19.89 11.72
CA GLU A 249 8.58 -18.75 12.47
C GLU A 249 8.77 -19.15 13.93
N GLU A 250 9.99 -18.99 14.45
CA GLU A 250 10.35 -19.16 15.84
C GLU A 250 10.94 -17.83 16.31
N VAL A 251 10.29 -17.19 17.30
CA VAL A 251 10.71 -15.90 17.85
C VAL A 251 11.18 -16.09 19.28
N GLY A 252 12.47 -15.82 19.53
CA GLY A 252 13.07 -15.73 20.86
C GLY A 252 13.12 -14.28 21.35
N GLU A 253 13.82 -14.05 22.48
CA GLU A 253 13.95 -12.71 23.06
C GLU A 253 14.81 -11.80 22.16
N ASP A 254 15.93 -12.29 21.64
CA ASP A 254 16.91 -11.52 20.86
C ASP A 254 17.08 -12.00 19.41
N GLU A 255 16.45 -13.09 19.04
CA GLU A 255 16.57 -13.68 17.69
C GLU A 255 15.22 -14.19 17.16
N ALA A 256 15.09 -14.21 15.83
CA ALA A 256 14.00 -14.88 15.17
C ALA A 256 14.57 -15.79 14.06
N ARG A 257 14.00 -17.00 13.95
CA ARG A 257 14.33 -17.95 12.88
C ARG A 257 13.14 -18.09 11.97
N ILE A 258 13.33 -17.71 10.72
CA ILE A 258 12.27 -17.74 9.70
C ILE A 258 12.64 -18.79 8.67
N LYS A 259 11.73 -19.75 8.49
CA LYS A 259 11.87 -20.74 7.42
C LYS A 259 11.11 -20.26 6.20
N LEU A 260 11.84 -20.01 5.13
CA LEU A 260 11.31 -19.66 3.81
C LEU A 260 11.46 -20.85 2.86
N ILE A 261 10.51 -21.00 1.96
CA ILE A 261 10.59 -21.92 0.82
C ILE A 261 10.38 -21.14 -0.48
N ASP A 262 10.99 -21.64 -1.53
CA ASP A 262 10.71 -21.22 -2.89
C ASP A 262 9.54 -22.02 -3.44
N ALA A 263 8.42 -21.35 -3.73
CA ALA A 263 7.20 -22.01 -4.22
C ALA A 263 7.24 -22.32 -5.74
N SER A 264 8.32 -21.94 -6.44
CA SER A 264 8.50 -22.29 -7.86
C SER A 264 9.00 -23.72 -8.09
N THR A 265 9.42 -24.38 -7.02
CA THR A 265 9.86 -25.79 -7.00
C THR A 265 8.77 -26.69 -6.39
#